data_89640a907bb1b40c0d8bd5c2d3a476a3
#
_entry.id   89640a907bb1b40c0d8bd5c2d3a476a3
#
_cell.length_a   1.000
_cell.length_b   1.000
_cell.length_c   1.000
_cell.angle_alpha   90.00
_cell.angle_beta   90.00
_cell.angle_gamma   90.00
#
_symmetry.space_group_name_H-M   'P 1'
#
loop_
_entity.id
_entity.type
_entity.pdbx_description
1 polymer ?
#
loop_
_entity_poly.entity_id
_entity_poly.type
_entity_poly.pdbx_seq_one_letter_code
_entity_poly.pdbx_strand_id
1 'polypeptide(L)'
;MEDERIIVRPAIPADVVFADEIIREMESSAIARGSGISKRSAASVIEKIDAGKAIVAVTENGEWVGFSYIETWDNGKFVSNSGLIVSPQHRNQGVASEIKDCIFNLSRSKYPSAKIFSITSGLAIMKMNTRLGFEPVTYAEVAREPRFWDACKSCVNYDVLQSKNRCNCLCTAMLFDPQLN
;
A
#
# COMPACT_ATOMS: atom_id res chain seq x y z
N MET A 1 2.68 9.83 30.81
CA MET A 1 2.44 10.37 29.47
C MET A 1 1.14 9.71 29.03
N GLU A 2 0.09 10.49 28.81
CA GLU A 2 -1.12 9.94 28.19
C GLU A 2 -0.74 9.45 26.81
N ASP A 3 -1.05 8.19 26.49
CA ASP A 3 -0.87 7.65 25.14
C ASP A 3 -1.74 8.50 24.20
N GLU A 4 -1.13 9.28 23.34
CA GLU A 4 -1.82 10.12 22.37
C GLU A 4 -2.64 9.21 21.44
N ARG A 5 -3.95 9.42 21.43
CA ARG A 5 -4.87 8.58 20.66
C ARG A 5 -4.61 8.78 19.16
N ILE A 6 -4.42 7.67 18.45
CA ILE A 6 -4.29 7.64 16.99
C ILE A 6 -5.66 7.30 16.38
N ILE A 7 -6.04 8.03 15.34
CA ILE A 7 -7.29 7.87 14.60
C ILE A 7 -6.95 7.38 13.19
N VAL A 8 -7.39 6.17 12.85
CA VAL A 8 -7.28 5.61 11.49
C VAL A 8 -8.63 5.76 10.79
N ARG A 9 -8.65 6.40 9.63
CA ARG A 9 -9.88 6.72 8.90
C ARG A 9 -9.65 6.87 7.39
N PRO A 10 -10.71 6.84 6.55
CA PRO A 10 -10.62 7.33 5.18
C PRO A 10 -10.05 8.74 5.14
N ALA A 11 -9.16 8.99 4.17
CA ALA A 11 -8.61 10.33 3.98
C ALA A 11 -9.68 11.30 3.49
N ILE A 12 -9.57 12.54 3.93
CA ILE A 12 -10.42 13.67 3.51
C ILE A 12 -9.57 14.69 2.73
N PRO A 13 -10.17 15.60 1.95
CA PRO A 13 -9.40 16.56 1.15
C PRO A 13 -8.40 17.41 1.93
N ALA A 14 -8.68 17.70 3.22
CA ALA A 14 -7.74 18.44 4.08
C ALA A 14 -6.42 17.70 4.32
N ASP A 15 -6.39 16.36 4.19
CA ASP A 15 -5.19 15.54 4.43
C ASP A 15 -4.14 15.66 3.31
N VAL A 16 -4.43 16.36 2.21
CA VAL A 16 -3.45 16.62 1.13
C VAL A 16 -2.21 17.35 1.63
N VAL A 17 -2.31 18.05 2.75
CA VAL A 17 -1.17 18.73 3.39
C VAL A 17 -0.05 17.77 3.80
N PHE A 18 -0.36 16.50 4.00
CA PHE A 18 0.61 15.46 4.37
C PHE A 18 1.34 14.83 3.18
N ALA A 19 0.99 15.17 1.93
CA ALA A 19 1.49 14.45 0.75
C ALA A 19 3.02 14.45 0.66
N ASP A 20 3.69 15.56 0.92
CA ASP A 20 5.16 15.65 0.89
C ASP A 20 5.81 14.85 2.03
N GLU A 21 5.20 14.83 3.21
CA GLU A 21 5.69 14.08 4.36
C GLU A 21 5.57 12.57 4.09
N ILE A 22 4.44 12.12 3.55
CA ILE A 22 4.20 10.73 3.15
C ILE A 22 5.26 10.25 2.18
N ILE A 23 5.55 11.03 1.13
CA ILE A 23 6.55 10.66 0.11
C ILE A 23 7.95 10.57 0.71
N ARG A 24 8.35 11.56 1.50
CA ARG A 24 9.66 11.55 2.16
C ARG A 24 9.83 10.33 3.06
N GLU A 25 8.80 9.97 3.83
CA GLU A 25 8.88 8.81 4.71
C GLU A 25 8.90 7.49 3.93
N MET A 26 8.15 7.37 2.83
CA MET A 26 8.21 6.20 1.96
C MET A 26 9.62 5.98 1.41
N GLU A 27 10.27 7.02 0.94
CA GLU A 27 11.62 6.95 0.37
C GLU A 27 12.67 6.65 1.44
N SER A 28 12.66 7.39 2.56
CA SER A 28 13.62 7.20 3.65
C SER A 28 13.52 5.82 4.28
N SER A 29 12.31 5.33 4.49
CA SER A 29 12.07 3.98 5.02
C SER A 29 12.53 2.87 4.08
N ALA A 30 12.37 3.04 2.76
CA ALA A 30 12.85 2.06 1.78
C ALA A 30 14.37 2.00 1.77
N ILE A 31 15.04 3.15 1.80
CA ILE A 31 16.50 3.24 1.88
C ILE A 31 17.01 2.58 3.17
N ALA A 32 16.42 2.92 4.32
CA ALA A 32 16.83 2.38 5.62
C ALA A 32 16.71 0.85 5.72
N ARG A 33 15.72 0.25 5.02
CA ARG A 33 15.54 -1.19 4.97
C ARG A 33 16.32 -1.89 3.87
N GLY A 34 16.99 -1.14 2.99
CA GLY A 34 17.61 -1.69 1.76
C GLY A 34 16.59 -2.35 0.84
N SER A 35 15.33 -1.92 0.88
CA SER A 35 14.25 -2.48 0.06
C SER A 35 13.97 -1.62 -1.16
N GLY A 36 13.51 -2.26 -2.24
CA GLY A 36 13.02 -1.54 -3.39
C GLY A 36 11.62 -0.93 -3.14
N ILE A 37 11.40 0.23 -3.72
CA ILE A 37 10.10 0.87 -3.81
C ILE A 37 10.01 1.65 -5.12
N SER A 38 8.88 1.57 -5.80
CA SER A 38 8.62 2.47 -6.92
C SER A 38 8.41 3.90 -6.42
N LYS A 39 9.03 4.85 -7.12
CA LYS A 39 8.89 6.27 -6.79
C LYS A 39 7.45 6.75 -7.02
N ARG A 40 7.01 7.60 -6.12
CA ARG A 40 5.70 8.27 -6.18
C ARG A 40 5.92 9.77 -6.06
N SER A 41 4.99 10.55 -6.59
CA SER A 41 4.97 12.00 -6.43
C SER A 41 3.92 12.42 -5.40
N ALA A 42 4.10 13.59 -4.79
CA ALA A 42 3.07 14.19 -3.94
C ALA A 42 1.74 14.37 -4.69
N ALA A 43 1.79 14.74 -5.96
CA ALA A 43 0.60 14.85 -6.82
C ALA A 43 -0.17 13.52 -6.92
N SER A 44 0.52 12.38 -7.01
CA SER A 44 -0.14 11.08 -7.04
C SER A 44 -0.79 10.70 -5.71
N VAL A 45 -0.21 11.12 -4.58
CA VAL A 45 -0.82 10.95 -3.25
C VAL A 45 -2.08 11.81 -3.11
N ILE A 46 -2.01 13.08 -3.52
CA ILE A 46 -3.16 14.01 -3.53
C ILE A 46 -4.31 13.42 -4.37
N GLU A 47 -4.02 12.93 -5.57
CA GLU A 47 -5.01 12.28 -6.42
C GLU A 47 -5.75 11.12 -5.72
N LYS A 48 -5.03 10.29 -4.95
CA LYS A 48 -5.64 9.18 -4.20
C LYS A 48 -6.51 9.67 -3.04
N ILE A 49 -6.10 10.73 -2.37
CA ILE A 49 -6.89 11.36 -1.31
C ILE A 49 -8.19 11.94 -1.90
N ASP A 50 -8.10 12.75 -2.93
CA ASP A 50 -9.24 13.41 -3.57
C ASP A 50 -10.22 12.40 -4.20
N ALA A 51 -9.71 11.28 -4.70
CA ALA A 51 -10.53 10.19 -5.26
C ALA A 51 -11.20 9.32 -4.18
N GLY A 52 -10.96 9.57 -2.87
CA GLY A 52 -11.45 8.73 -1.79
C GLY A 52 -10.88 7.31 -1.81
N LYS A 53 -9.64 7.16 -2.26
CA LYS A 53 -8.91 5.89 -2.43
C LYS A 53 -7.80 5.71 -1.40
N ALA A 54 -7.79 6.48 -0.33
CA ALA A 54 -6.73 6.48 0.66
C ALA A 54 -7.27 6.36 2.10
N ILE A 55 -6.44 5.77 2.95
CA ILE A 55 -6.59 5.74 4.41
C ILE A 55 -5.45 6.56 5.00
N VAL A 56 -5.76 7.34 6.01
CA VAL A 56 -4.79 8.11 6.80
C VAL A 56 -4.92 7.76 8.27
N ALA A 57 -3.79 7.76 8.96
CA ALA A 57 -3.73 7.75 10.42
C ALA A 57 -3.18 9.10 10.89
N VAL A 58 -3.84 9.70 11.87
CA VAL A 58 -3.47 10.98 12.47
C VAL A 58 -3.59 10.90 13.98
N THR A 59 -2.85 11.73 14.71
CA THR A 59 -3.07 11.93 16.14
C THR A 59 -4.30 12.78 16.39
N GLU A 60 -4.82 12.81 17.62
CA GLU A 60 -5.90 13.74 18.02
C GLU A 60 -5.53 15.21 17.78
N ASN A 61 -4.25 15.55 17.83
CA ASN A 61 -3.73 16.91 17.58
C ASN A 61 -3.57 17.20 16.07
N GLY A 62 -3.85 16.22 15.20
CA GLY A 62 -3.82 16.40 13.74
C GLY A 62 -2.44 16.18 13.11
N GLU A 63 -1.48 15.55 13.82
CA GLU A 63 -0.20 15.17 13.25
C GLU A 63 -0.33 13.90 12.41
N TRP A 64 0.40 13.82 11.30
CA TRP A 64 0.41 12.63 10.46
C TRP A 64 1.12 11.45 11.12
N VAL A 65 0.50 10.28 11.04
CA VAL A 65 1.02 9.03 11.62
C VAL A 65 1.24 7.94 10.57
N GLY A 66 0.36 7.83 9.58
CA GLY A 66 0.47 6.77 8.60
C GLY A 66 -0.48 6.93 7.42
N PHE A 67 -0.25 6.10 6.38
CA PHE A 67 -0.97 6.21 5.11
C PHE A 67 -0.99 4.87 4.37
N SER A 68 -2.02 4.66 3.56
CA SER A 68 -2.09 3.62 2.53
C SER A 68 -3.13 4.03 1.49
N TYR A 69 -3.04 3.48 0.26
CA TYR A 69 -4.00 3.76 -0.80
C TYR A 69 -4.31 2.53 -1.64
N ILE A 70 -5.39 2.62 -2.39
CA ILE A 70 -5.79 1.63 -3.40
C ILE A 70 -5.69 2.20 -4.80
N GLU A 71 -5.46 1.30 -5.76
CA GLU A 71 -5.56 1.60 -7.19
C GLU A 71 -6.23 0.44 -7.91
N THR A 72 -6.94 0.76 -8.99
CA THR A 72 -7.64 -0.23 -9.82
C THR A 72 -6.86 -0.53 -11.10
N TRP A 73 -6.91 -1.79 -11.52
CA TRP A 73 -6.18 -2.32 -12.67
C TRP A 73 -7.07 -3.24 -13.50
N ASP A 74 -6.71 -3.43 -14.78
CA ASP A 74 -7.41 -4.33 -15.70
C ASP A 74 -8.93 -4.09 -15.72
N ASN A 75 -9.32 -2.81 -15.88
CA ASN A 75 -10.74 -2.38 -15.89
C ASN A 75 -11.49 -2.75 -14.60
N GLY A 76 -10.87 -2.61 -13.44
CA GLY A 76 -11.47 -2.88 -12.14
C GLY A 76 -11.54 -4.35 -11.73
N LYS A 77 -10.92 -5.25 -12.49
CA LYS A 77 -10.80 -6.67 -12.09
C LYS A 77 -9.88 -6.87 -10.90
N PHE A 78 -8.90 -6.00 -10.75
CA PHE A 78 -7.93 -6.01 -9.66
C PHE A 78 -7.89 -4.68 -8.92
N VAL A 79 -7.64 -4.78 -7.63
CA VAL A 79 -7.33 -3.64 -6.75
C VAL A 79 -6.01 -3.92 -6.05
N SER A 80 -5.06 -3.00 -6.11
CA SER A 80 -3.85 -3.09 -5.28
C SER A 80 -4.01 -2.33 -3.97
N ASN A 81 -3.58 -2.94 -2.86
CA ASN A 81 -3.31 -2.24 -1.60
C ASN A 81 -1.84 -1.81 -1.60
N SER A 82 -1.58 -0.54 -1.60
CA SER A 82 -0.26 0.03 -1.86
C SER A 82 0.13 1.11 -0.86
N GLY A 83 1.44 1.36 -0.74
CA GLY A 83 1.97 2.51 -0.03
C GLY A 83 1.73 2.52 1.47
N LEU A 84 1.57 1.34 2.11
CA LEU A 84 1.44 1.27 3.56
C LEU A 84 2.73 1.74 4.23
N ILE A 85 2.61 2.83 4.96
CA ILE A 85 3.71 3.48 5.69
C ILE A 85 3.22 4.01 7.04
N VAL A 86 4.06 3.93 8.05
CA VAL A 86 3.85 4.50 9.39
C VAL A 86 5.09 5.28 9.79
N SER A 87 4.90 6.47 10.31
CA SER A 87 5.98 7.34 10.80
C SER A 87 6.81 6.61 11.87
N PRO A 88 8.14 6.81 11.91
CA PRO A 88 9.04 6.03 12.77
C PRO A 88 8.64 6.02 14.24
N GLN A 89 8.21 7.16 14.77
CA GLN A 89 7.84 7.32 16.19
C GLN A 89 6.56 6.57 16.60
N HIS A 90 5.72 6.18 15.64
CA HIS A 90 4.46 5.49 15.90
C HIS A 90 4.46 4.02 15.46
N ARG A 91 5.65 3.48 15.14
CA ARG A 91 5.80 2.06 14.80
C ARG A 91 5.67 1.18 16.04
N ASN A 92 5.37 -0.12 15.80
CA ASN A 92 5.19 -1.13 16.85
C ASN A 92 4.01 -0.87 17.82
N GLN A 93 3.08 0.02 17.45
CA GLN A 93 1.88 0.36 18.21
C GLN A 93 0.59 -0.18 17.56
N GLY A 94 0.70 -1.09 16.59
CA GLY A 94 -0.46 -1.67 15.91
C GLY A 94 -1.03 -0.85 14.75
N VAL A 95 -0.59 0.38 14.55
CA VAL A 95 -1.13 1.33 13.55
C VAL A 95 -1.11 0.75 12.13
N ALA A 96 -0.02 0.10 11.72
CA ALA A 96 0.06 -0.51 10.39
C ALA A 96 -1.00 -1.59 10.17
N SER A 97 -1.32 -2.36 11.22
CA SER A 97 -2.37 -3.38 11.17
C SER A 97 -3.75 -2.76 11.00
N GLU A 98 -4.04 -1.70 11.73
CA GLU A 98 -5.31 -0.97 11.65
C GLU A 98 -5.49 -0.29 10.28
N ILE A 99 -4.45 0.37 9.76
CA ILE A 99 -4.47 0.93 8.40
C ILE A 99 -4.72 -0.20 7.37
N LYS A 100 -4.07 -1.35 7.54
CA LYS A 100 -4.24 -2.49 6.63
C LYS A 100 -5.67 -3.02 6.64
N ASP A 101 -6.28 -3.14 7.79
CA ASP A 101 -7.69 -3.55 7.92
C ASP A 101 -8.63 -2.53 7.25
N CYS A 102 -8.40 -1.24 7.49
CA CYS A 102 -9.20 -0.17 6.89
C CYS A 102 -9.06 -0.13 5.35
N ILE A 103 -7.83 -0.25 4.81
CA ILE A 103 -7.64 -0.21 3.35
C ILE A 103 -8.20 -1.45 2.66
N PHE A 104 -8.13 -2.61 3.31
CA PHE A 104 -8.77 -3.82 2.83
C PHE A 104 -10.30 -3.66 2.78
N ASN A 105 -10.91 -3.15 3.86
CA ASN A 105 -12.35 -2.90 3.91
C ASN A 105 -12.78 -1.85 2.88
N LEU A 106 -12.00 -0.80 2.67
CA LEU A 106 -12.24 0.18 1.62
C LEU A 106 -12.22 -0.46 0.23
N SER A 107 -11.26 -1.35 -0.03
CA SER A 107 -11.18 -2.11 -1.28
C SER A 107 -12.42 -2.97 -1.50
N ARG A 108 -12.86 -3.71 -0.46
CA ARG A 108 -14.03 -4.57 -0.51
C ARG A 108 -15.33 -3.79 -0.72
N SER A 109 -15.45 -2.64 -0.06
CA SER A 109 -16.64 -1.77 -0.17
C SER A 109 -16.76 -1.14 -1.56
N LYS A 110 -15.66 -0.60 -2.09
CA LYS A 110 -15.69 0.09 -3.39
C LYS A 110 -15.70 -0.86 -4.59
N TYR A 111 -15.07 -2.04 -4.45
CA TYR A 111 -14.87 -2.99 -5.53
C TYR A 111 -15.14 -4.43 -5.06
N PRO A 112 -16.39 -4.75 -4.72
CA PRO A 112 -16.74 -6.03 -4.04
C PRO A 112 -16.39 -7.28 -4.86
N SER A 113 -16.36 -7.18 -6.19
CA SER A 113 -16.06 -8.31 -7.08
C SER A 113 -14.58 -8.37 -7.51
N ALA A 114 -13.79 -7.34 -7.21
CA ALA A 114 -12.39 -7.30 -7.62
C ALA A 114 -11.52 -8.21 -6.75
N LYS A 115 -10.52 -8.83 -7.36
CA LYS A 115 -9.43 -9.47 -6.63
C LYS A 115 -8.53 -8.37 -6.04
N ILE A 116 -8.09 -8.55 -4.80
CA ILE A 116 -7.24 -7.57 -4.13
C ILE A 116 -5.83 -8.16 -4.03
N PHE A 117 -4.82 -7.41 -4.44
CA PHE A 117 -3.44 -7.87 -4.33
C PHE A 117 -2.53 -6.86 -3.64
N SER A 118 -1.43 -7.37 -3.14
CA SER A 118 -0.35 -6.61 -2.50
C SER A 118 0.98 -7.24 -2.90
N ILE A 119 1.95 -6.41 -3.29
CA ILE A 119 3.31 -6.87 -3.59
C ILE A 119 4.25 -6.25 -2.57
N THR A 120 4.94 -7.08 -1.80
CA THR A 120 5.76 -6.64 -0.67
C THR A 120 6.99 -7.51 -0.46
N SER A 121 8.07 -6.92 0.07
CA SER A 121 9.23 -7.62 0.62
C SER A 121 9.17 -7.72 2.15
N GLY A 122 8.18 -7.11 2.81
CA GLY A 122 8.08 -7.01 4.27
C GLY A 122 7.34 -8.19 4.90
N LEU A 123 8.02 -8.97 5.74
CA LEU A 123 7.42 -10.11 6.45
C LEU A 123 6.20 -9.68 7.30
N ALA A 124 6.26 -8.51 7.94
CA ALA A 124 5.13 -8.00 8.73
C ALA A 124 3.88 -7.80 7.86
N ILE A 125 4.05 -7.24 6.66
CA ILE A 125 2.96 -7.04 5.71
C ILE A 125 2.42 -8.38 5.20
N MET A 126 3.29 -9.35 4.92
CA MET A 126 2.86 -10.70 4.52
C MET A 126 1.99 -11.35 5.59
N LYS A 127 2.36 -11.24 6.87
CA LYS A 127 1.55 -11.75 7.99
C LYS A 127 0.19 -11.07 8.09
N MET A 128 0.12 -9.76 7.91
CA MET A 128 -1.15 -9.01 7.88
C MET A 128 -2.03 -9.45 6.70
N ASN A 129 -1.44 -9.62 5.52
CA ASN A 129 -2.14 -10.10 4.34
C ASN A 129 -2.71 -11.51 4.57
N THR A 130 -1.91 -12.44 5.10
CA THR A 130 -2.37 -13.82 5.39
C THR A 130 -3.54 -13.81 6.37
N ARG A 131 -3.49 -12.97 7.41
CA ARG A 131 -4.61 -12.82 8.37
C ARG A 131 -5.91 -12.37 7.70
N LEU A 132 -5.82 -11.57 6.63
CA LEU A 132 -6.96 -11.08 5.85
C LEU A 132 -7.40 -12.03 4.73
N GLY A 133 -6.80 -13.22 4.61
CA GLY A 133 -7.14 -14.22 3.61
C GLY A 133 -6.40 -14.06 2.27
N PHE A 134 -5.34 -13.26 2.23
CA PHE A 134 -4.46 -13.25 1.05
C PHE A 134 -3.57 -14.48 1.05
N GLU A 135 -3.34 -15.03 -0.14
CA GLU A 135 -2.42 -16.13 -0.39
C GLU A 135 -1.25 -15.69 -1.27
N PRO A 136 -0.04 -16.22 -1.08
CA PRO A 136 1.05 -16.01 -2.02
C PRO A 136 0.70 -16.56 -3.40
N VAL A 137 0.98 -15.76 -4.43
CA VAL A 137 0.70 -16.11 -5.82
C VAL A 137 1.88 -15.75 -6.71
N THR A 138 1.86 -16.26 -7.95
CA THR A 138 2.82 -15.82 -8.97
C THR A 138 2.45 -14.45 -9.53
N TYR A 139 3.40 -13.76 -10.15
CA TYR A 139 3.13 -12.47 -10.80
C TYR A 139 2.16 -12.57 -11.98
N ALA A 140 1.99 -13.75 -12.55
CA ALA A 140 1.01 -14.00 -13.61
C ALA A 140 -0.45 -13.95 -13.13
N GLU A 141 -0.67 -14.04 -11.81
CA GLU A 141 -2.01 -14.08 -11.21
C GLU A 141 -2.49 -12.70 -10.72
N VAL A 142 -1.63 -11.67 -10.75
CA VAL A 142 -1.99 -10.29 -10.43
C VAL A 142 -2.23 -9.48 -11.71
N ALA A 143 -2.45 -8.18 -11.56
CA ALA A 143 -2.77 -7.28 -12.69
C ALA A 143 -1.78 -7.41 -13.86
N ARG A 144 -2.32 -7.41 -15.08
CA ARG A 144 -1.53 -7.51 -16.33
C ARG A 144 -1.33 -6.17 -17.02
N GLU A 145 -2.03 -5.14 -16.57
CA GLU A 145 -1.97 -3.79 -17.16
C GLU A 145 -0.51 -3.27 -17.18
N PRO A 146 0.03 -2.87 -18.36
CA PRO A 146 1.41 -2.41 -18.48
C PRO A 146 1.75 -1.26 -17.54
N ARG A 147 0.80 -0.34 -17.29
CA ARG A 147 0.95 0.81 -16.38
C ARG A 147 1.33 0.38 -14.97
N PHE A 148 0.82 -0.77 -14.48
CA PHE A 148 1.22 -1.31 -13.17
C PHE A 148 2.72 -1.68 -13.15
N TRP A 149 3.17 -2.41 -14.16
CA TRP A 149 4.56 -2.88 -14.26
C TRP A 149 5.53 -1.77 -14.63
N ASP A 150 5.08 -0.74 -15.33
CA ASP A 150 5.89 0.43 -15.66
C ASP A 150 6.33 1.21 -14.42
N ALA A 151 5.56 1.20 -13.35
CA ALA A 151 5.95 1.79 -12.07
C ALA A 151 7.22 1.13 -11.47
N CYS A 152 7.49 -0.14 -11.77
CA CYS A 152 8.69 -0.85 -11.33
C CYS A 152 9.98 -0.30 -11.97
N LYS A 153 9.91 0.43 -13.08
CA LYS A 153 11.08 1.03 -13.76
C LYS A 153 11.86 1.99 -12.84
N SER A 154 11.20 2.61 -11.87
CA SER A 154 11.84 3.50 -10.90
C SER A 154 12.38 2.78 -9.65
N CYS A 155 12.16 1.48 -9.52
CA CYS A 155 12.60 0.68 -8.38
C CYS A 155 14.06 0.21 -8.56
N VAL A 156 14.86 0.22 -7.50
CA VAL A 156 16.24 -0.26 -7.51
C VAL A 156 16.38 -1.74 -7.89
N ASN A 157 15.31 -2.52 -7.78
CA ASN A 157 15.27 -3.94 -8.12
C ASN A 157 14.73 -4.21 -9.53
N TYR A 158 14.61 -3.19 -10.38
CA TYR A 158 14.03 -3.35 -11.72
C TYR A 158 14.82 -4.35 -12.60
N ASP A 159 16.14 -4.34 -12.50
CA ASP A 159 16.99 -5.29 -13.24
C ASP A 159 16.72 -6.74 -12.86
N VAL A 160 16.41 -7.00 -11.59
CA VAL A 160 15.99 -8.34 -11.11
C VAL A 160 14.69 -8.76 -11.80
N LEU A 161 13.70 -7.87 -11.84
CA LEU A 161 12.42 -8.11 -12.51
C LEU A 161 12.62 -8.41 -14.00
N GLN A 162 13.45 -7.61 -14.68
CA GLN A 162 13.76 -7.80 -16.10
C GLN A 162 14.49 -9.14 -16.36
N SER A 163 15.51 -9.47 -15.55
CA SER A 163 16.27 -10.72 -15.69
C SER A 163 15.41 -11.98 -15.54
N LYS A 164 14.25 -11.86 -14.91
CA LYS A 164 13.27 -12.93 -14.72
C LYS A 164 12.07 -12.82 -15.67
N ASN A 165 12.17 -12.06 -16.75
CA ASN A 165 11.09 -11.84 -17.73
C ASN A 165 9.79 -11.38 -17.08
N ARG A 166 9.87 -10.56 -16.03
CA ARG A 166 8.74 -10.06 -15.22
C ARG A 166 7.92 -11.16 -14.52
N CYS A 167 8.47 -12.38 -14.39
CA CYS A 167 7.79 -13.48 -13.69
C CYS A 167 8.04 -13.46 -12.18
N ASN A 168 9.10 -12.78 -11.72
CA ASN A 168 9.51 -12.74 -10.32
C ASN A 168 10.40 -11.54 -10.03
N CYS A 169 10.44 -11.14 -8.76
CA CYS A 169 11.34 -10.13 -8.21
C CYS A 169 11.64 -10.48 -6.74
N LEU A 170 12.27 -9.57 -6.00
CA LEU A 170 12.51 -9.72 -4.56
C LEU A 170 11.25 -9.50 -3.69
N CYS A 171 10.15 -9.07 -4.29
CA CYS A 171 8.87 -8.91 -3.62
C CYS A 171 7.97 -10.13 -3.82
N THR A 172 7.20 -10.47 -2.80
CA THR A 172 6.16 -11.51 -2.87
C THR A 172 4.85 -10.87 -3.27
N ALA A 173 4.19 -11.41 -4.30
CA ALA A 173 2.81 -11.08 -4.64
C ALA A 173 1.86 -11.92 -3.78
N MET A 174 0.84 -11.28 -3.22
CA MET A 174 -0.21 -11.93 -2.44
C MET A 174 -1.58 -11.46 -2.95
N LEU A 175 -2.52 -12.38 -3.05
CA LEU A 175 -3.84 -12.16 -3.66
C LEU A 175 -4.95 -12.62 -2.72
N PHE A 176 -5.96 -11.77 -2.56
CA PHE A 176 -7.26 -12.11 -2.01
C PHE A 176 -8.27 -12.26 -3.16
N ASP A 177 -8.88 -13.43 -3.28
CA ASP A 177 -9.94 -13.69 -4.26
C ASP A 177 -11.30 -13.76 -3.54
N PRO A 178 -12.23 -12.82 -3.80
CA PRO A 178 -13.53 -12.80 -3.15
C PRO A 178 -14.44 -13.98 -3.50
N GLN A 179 -14.09 -14.76 -4.50
CA GLN A 179 -14.84 -15.96 -4.88
C GLN A 179 -14.40 -17.21 -4.11
N LEU A 180 -13.23 -17.15 -3.45
CA LEU A 180 -12.65 -18.27 -2.70
C LEU A 180 -12.73 -18.07 -1.18
N ASN A 181 -13.17 -16.88 -0.72
CA ASN A 181 -13.24 -16.49 0.69
C ASN A 181 -14.65 -16.01 1.07
#